data_ce77c7532f72c84384a902b39e8211e0
#
_entry.id   ce77c7532f72c84384a902b39e8211e0
#
_cell.length_a   1.000
_cell.length_b   1.000
_cell.length_c   1.000
_cell.angle_alpha   90.00
_cell.angle_beta   90.00
_cell.angle_gamma   90.00
#
_symmetry.space_group_name_H-M   'P 1'
#
loop_
_entity.id
_entity.type
_entity.pdbx_description
1 polymer ?
#
loop_
_entity_poly.entity_id
_entity_poly.type
_entity_poly.pdbx_seq_one_letter_code
_entity_poly.pdbx_strand_id
1 'polypeptide(L)'
;MLKFSPAVFAVGKNYQIIITTKAKAFVSIKIGDKIFVDDSNGILRSAIKTHNIEVPQELLNEYKHYTVIVRKIIKRLPYFSLTKDDVFYEFDFNPVPENPKCYHIADAHNDATRTVAAAKAYGNIDFLILNGDIPEDSSRVANFNTIFKICSDVTNGNIPIVFARGNHDLRGTCAELFAQYAPRENGNTYYSFRLGKIWGVCLDCGEDKNDNHKEYGHTVACHQFREKETEYIKKLIIDADNEYNADDVELKMVVVHMPFTHKDVPPFDIEEDTYREWAKLLNDYVKPNIMICGHTHKIGIYPKGCDYDNYGQPCTMVVGAEIKKLNYFIGSAFEFEKDKCKVTFTSDKGEIIKAEIIEY
;
A
#
# COMPACT_ATOMS: atom_id res chain seq x y z
N MET A 1 -18.29 15.42 8.98
CA MET A 1 -18.62 14.00 9.19
C MET A 1 -17.41 13.11 8.91
N LEU A 2 -16.62 13.39 7.88
CA LEU A 2 -15.37 12.69 7.61
C LEU A 2 -14.39 12.85 8.80
N LYS A 3 -13.62 11.81 9.07
CA LYS A 3 -12.55 11.83 10.08
C LYS A 3 -11.22 12.25 9.45
N PHE A 4 -10.95 11.74 8.25
CA PHE A 4 -9.82 12.04 7.39
C PHE A 4 -10.32 12.23 5.97
N SER A 5 -9.53 12.84 5.08
CA SER A 5 -9.76 12.79 3.63
C SER A 5 -9.75 11.34 3.15
N PRO A 6 -10.47 11.00 2.07
CA PRO A 6 -10.48 9.63 1.53
C PRO A 6 -9.07 9.14 1.19
N ALA A 7 -8.82 7.85 1.41
CA ALA A 7 -7.62 7.18 0.92
C ALA A 7 -7.98 6.38 -0.35
N VAL A 8 -7.35 6.73 -1.48
CA VAL A 8 -7.65 6.16 -2.80
C VAL A 8 -6.58 5.14 -3.16
N PHE A 9 -6.80 3.87 -2.85
CA PHE A 9 -5.83 2.80 -3.07
C PHE A 9 -6.00 2.16 -4.45
N ALA A 10 -4.90 1.96 -5.18
CA ALA A 10 -4.89 1.24 -6.45
C ALA A 10 -4.85 -0.27 -6.21
N VAL A 11 -5.84 -1.01 -6.73
CA VAL A 11 -5.95 -2.48 -6.64
C VAL A 11 -6.45 -3.01 -7.98
N GLY A 12 -5.67 -3.85 -8.65
CA GLY A 12 -5.99 -4.27 -10.01
C GLY A 12 -6.21 -3.08 -10.94
N LYS A 13 -7.34 -3.07 -11.65
CA LYS A 13 -7.81 -1.97 -12.50
C LYS A 13 -8.85 -1.07 -11.81
N ASN A 14 -8.97 -1.18 -10.48
CA ASN A 14 -9.91 -0.40 -9.67
C ASN A 14 -9.18 0.49 -8.65
N TYR A 15 -9.89 1.49 -8.15
CA TYR A 15 -9.54 2.15 -6.91
C TYR A 15 -10.45 1.65 -5.79
N GLN A 16 -9.86 1.27 -4.67
CA GLN A 16 -10.55 1.06 -3.40
C GLN A 16 -10.44 2.35 -2.58
N ILE A 17 -11.55 3.06 -2.46
CA ILE A 17 -11.60 4.33 -1.74
C ILE A 17 -12.06 4.04 -0.31
N ILE A 18 -11.13 4.13 0.64
CA ILE A 18 -11.43 3.92 2.05
C ILE A 18 -11.76 5.25 2.71
N ILE A 19 -12.98 5.31 3.27
CA ILE A 19 -13.54 6.52 3.88
C ILE A 19 -13.80 6.25 5.35
N THR A 20 -13.23 7.11 6.20
CA THR A 20 -13.44 7.03 7.64
C THR A 20 -14.32 8.17 8.13
N THR A 21 -15.31 7.84 8.98
CA THR A 21 -16.28 8.77 9.53
C THR A 21 -16.19 8.84 11.06
N LYS A 22 -16.54 10.01 11.64
CA LYS A 22 -16.55 10.23 13.10
C LYS A 22 -17.66 9.45 13.80
N ALA A 23 -18.72 9.07 13.07
CA ALA A 23 -19.86 8.31 13.59
C ALA A 23 -20.34 7.32 12.52
N LYS A 24 -21.07 6.27 12.89
CA LYS A 24 -21.71 5.35 11.93
C LYS A 24 -22.54 6.12 10.91
N ALA A 25 -22.35 5.80 9.66
CA ALA A 25 -23.01 6.47 8.53
C ALA A 25 -23.29 5.46 7.41
N PHE A 26 -24.15 5.83 6.47
CA PHE A 26 -24.13 5.31 5.11
C PHE A 26 -23.24 6.23 4.28
N VAL A 27 -22.36 5.64 3.48
CA VAL A 27 -21.47 6.37 2.59
C VAL A 27 -21.68 5.92 1.16
N SER A 28 -21.61 6.85 0.23
CA SER A 28 -21.54 6.59 -1.20
C SER A 28 -20.57 7.55 -1.87
N ILE A 29 -20.08 7.15 -3.04
CA ILE A 29 -19.23 7.95 -3.91
C ILE A 29 -20.01 8.20 -5.21
N LYS A 30 -20.06 9.46 -5.64
CA LYS A 30 -20.60 9.84 -6.94
C LYS A 30 -19.46 10.26 -7.85
N ILE A 31 -19.42 9.69 -9.06
CA ILE A 31 -18.48 10.04 -10.15
C ILE A 31 -19.32 10.24 -11.40
N GLY A 32 -19.37 11.47 -11.92
CA GLY A 32 -20.33 11.83 -12.96
C GLY A 32 -21.75 11.52 -12.51
N ASP A 33 -22.47 10.70 -13.28
CA ASP A 33 -23.83 10.26 -12.95
C ASP A 33 -23.89 8.91 -12.21
N LYS A 34 -22.75 8.23 -12.02
CA LYS A 34 -22.71 6.94 -11.35
C LYS A 34 -22.54 7.10 -9.83
N ILE A 35 -23.22 6.23 -9.07
CA ILE A 35 -23.15 6.18 -7.60
C ILE A 35 -22.69 4.79 -7.18
N PHE A 36 -21.65 4.76 -6.36
CA PHE A 36 -21.08 3.57 -5.74
C PHE A 36 -21.38 3.59 -4.24
N VAL A 37 -21.62 2.43 -3.66
CA VAL A 37 -21.94 2.27 -2.23
C VAL A 37 -21.05 1.22 -1.60
N ASP A 38 -20.88 1.29 -0.28
CA ASP A 38 -20.29 0.17 0.47
C ASP A 38 -21.34 -0.93 0.58
N ASP A 39 -21.18 -1.95 -0.25
CA ASP A 39 -22.04 -3.14 -0.34
C ASP A 39 -21.37 -4.40 0.22
N SER A 40 -20.35 -4.25 1.04
CA SER A 40 -19.63 -5.36 1.67
C SER A 40 -20.52 -6.31 2.48
N ASN A 41 -21.73 -5.86 2.84
CA ASN A 41 -22.78 -6.69 3.45
C ASN A 41 -23.78 -7.26 2.40
N GLY A 42 -23.47 -7.23 1.13
CA GLY A 42 -24.31 -7.67 0.05
C GLY A 42 -25.44 -6.67 -0.23
N ILE A 43 -26.72 -7.09 -0.08
CA ILE A 43 -27.88 -6.25 -0.39
C ILE A 43 -28.05 -5.02 0.53
N LEU A 44 -27.48 -5.04 1.72
CA LEU A 44 -27.59 -3.95 2.66
C LEU A 44 -26.38 -3.01 2.60
N ARG A 45 -26.63 -1.71 2.53
CA ARG A 45 -25.58 -0.70 2.69
C ARG A 45 -24.96 -0.78 4.10
N SER A 46 -23.64 -0.71 4.16
CA SER A 46 -22.89 -0.82 5.40
C SER A 46 -23.14 0.38 6.32
N ALA A 47 -23.49 0.10 7.58
CA ALA A 47 -23.78 1.09 8.61
C ALA A 47 -22.63 1.14 9.64
N ILE A 48 -21.43 1.51 9.19
CA ILE A 48 -20.17 1.43 9.93
C ILE A 48 -19.43 2.79 9.95
N LYS A 49 -18.20 2.82 10.41
CA LYS A 49 -17.37 4.03 10.46
C LYS A 49 -16.25 4.03 9.42
N THR A 50 -15.88 2.88 8.89
CA THR A 50 -14.84 2.72 7.88
C THR A 50 -15.45 2.00 6.71
N HIS A 51 -15.48 2.63 5.56
CA HIS A 51 -16.10 2.15 4.34
C HIS A 51 -15.03 1.90 3.29
N ASN A 52 -15.09 0.77 2.60
CA ASN A 52 -14.29 0.50 1.41
C ASN A 52 -15.23 0.43 0.21
N ILE A 53 -15.08 1.37 -0.72
CA ILE A 53 -15.91 1.47 -1.92
C ILE A 53 -15.02 1.35 -3.13
N GLU A 54 -15.30 0.34 -3.95
CA GLU A 54 -14.54 0.07 -5.16
C GLU A 54 -15.14 0.83 -6.34
N VAL A 55 -14.28 1.49 -7.13
CA VAL A 55 -14.65 2.23 -8.34
C VAL A 55 -13.68 1.92 -9.47
N PRO A 56 -14.12 1.84 -10.74
CA PRO A 56 -13.22 1.64 -11.88
C PRO A 56 -12.23 2.81 -12.01
N GLN A 57 -10.93 2.50 -12.19
CA GLN A 57 -9.89 3.53 -12.37
C GLN A 57 -10.19 4.39 -13.60
N GLU A 58 -10.57 3.77 -14.71
CA GLU A 58 -10.89 4.46 -15.96
C GLU A 58 -11.91 5.58 -15.72
N LEU A 59 -12.99 5.29 -14.98
CA LEU A 59 -14.04 6.25 -14.70
C LEU A 59 -13.53 7.44 -13.87
N LEU A 60 -12.79 7.18 -12.77
CA LEU A 60 -12.28 8.27 -11.92
C LEU A 60 -11.20 9.07 -12.64
N ASN A 61 -10.35 8.41 -13.43
CA ASN A 61 -9.31 9.06 -14.22
C ASN A 61 -9.89 9.97 -15.32
N GLU A 62 -11.02 9.59 -15.92
CA GLU A 62 -11.74 10.40 -16.91
C GLU A 62 -12.37 11.65 -16.28
N TYR A 63 -13.17 11.45 -15.22
CA TYR A 63 -13.89 12.55 -14.57
C TYR A 63 -13.00 13.46 -13.73
N LYS A 64 -11.88 12.95 -13.19
CA LYS A 64 -10.94 13.70 -12.35
C LYS A 64 -11.57 14.41 -11.16
N HIS A 65 -12.72 13.92 -10.75
CA HIS A 65 -13.51 14.48 -9.66
C HIS A 65 -14.47 13.43 -9.09
N TYR A 66 -14.65 13.45 -7.78
CA TYR A 66 -15.64 12.61 -7.11
C TYR A 66 -16.23 13.29 -5.87
N THR A 67 -17.47 12.93 -5.56
CA THR A 67 -18.19 13.42 -4.39
C THR A 67 -18.38 12.29 -3.39
N VAL A 68 -17.97 12.48 -2.16
CA VAL A 68 -18.30 11.59 -1.04
C VAL A 68 -19.58 12.08 -0.37
N ILE A 69 -20.61 11.24 -0.37
CA ILE A 69 -21.92 11.53 0.21
C ILE A 69 -22.04 10.76 1.52
N VAL A 70 -22.23 11.47 2.63
CA VAL A 70 -22.27 10.88 3.97
C VAL A 70 -23.61 11.15 4.64
N ARG A 71 -24.36 10.07 4.92
CA ARG A 71 -25.61 10.11 5.66
C ARG A 71 -25.43 9.54 7.07
N LYS A 72 -25.38 10.41 8.08
CA LYS A 72 -25.18 10.00 9.48
C LYS A 72 -26.39 9.20 9.99
N ILE A 73 -26.10 8.06 10.63
CA ILE A 73 -27.09 7.24 11.30
C ILE A 73 -27.30 7.77 12.72
N ILE A 74 -28.55 8.09 13.05
CA ILE A 74 -28.96 8.47 14.41
C ILE A 74 -29.32 7.21 15.19
N LYS A 75 -30.17 6.34 14.60
CA LYS A 75 -30.61 5.10 15.23
C LYS A 75 -30.92 4.05 14.16
N ARG A 76 -30.41 2.85 14.31
CA ARG A 76 -30.76 1.69 13.50
C ARG A 76 -32.02 1.06 14.08
N LEU A 77 -33.04 0.85 13.24
CA LEU A 77 -34.32 0.23 13.60
C LEU A 77 -34.49 -1.07 12.79
N PRO A 78 -35.39 -2.00 13.16
CA PRO A 78 -35.56 -3.28 12.47
C PRO A 78 -35.85 -3.16 10.98
N TYR A 79 -36.65 -2.18 10.58
CA TYR A 79 -37.09 -2.03 9.18
C TYR A 79 -36.47 -0.83 8.47
N PHE A 80 -36.01 0.18 9.19
CA PHE A 80 -35.39 1.38 8.64
C PHE A 80 -34.45 2.01 9.65
N SER A 81 -33.75 3.04 9.24
CA SER A 81 -32.89 3.82 10.12
C SER A 81 -33.32 5.27 10.16
N LEU A 82 -33.25 5.87 11.34
CA LEU A 82 -33.31 7.32 11.48
C LEU A 82 -31.93 7.89 11.12
N THR A 83 -31.91 8.79 10.14
CA THR A 83 -30.69 9.40 9.62
C THR A 83 -30.81 10.92 9.63
N LYS A 84 -29.67 11.60 9.53
CA LYS A 84 -29.62 13.02 9.17
C LYS A 84 -29.61 13.16 7.64
N ASP A 85 -29.74 14.41 7.17
CA ASP A 85 -29.57 14.74 5.77
C ASP A 85 -28.16 14.40 5.27
N ASP A 86 -28.02 14.27 3.96
CA ASP A 86 -26.75 14.03 3.29
C ASP A 86 -25.82 15.23 3.43
N VAL A 87 -24.54 14.92 3.64
CA VAL A 87 -23.44 15.89 3.60
C VAL A 87 -22.53 15.50 2.46
N PHE A 88 -22.24 16.45 1.59
CA PHE A 88 -21.45 16.28 0.38
C PHE A 88 -20.03 16.82 0.62
N TYR A 89 -19.02 16.07 0.17
CA TYR A 89 -17.60 16.45 0.19
C TYR A 89 -17.03 16.23 -1.20
N GLU A 90 -16.55 17.30 -1.81
CA GLU A 90 -16.00 17.29 -3.16
C GLU A 90 -14.48 17.11 -3.12
N PHE A 91 -13.97 16.29 -4.04
CA PHE A 91 -12.55 16.02 -4.21
C PHE A 91 -12.18 16.05 -5.68
N ASP A 92 -11.17 16.84 -6.03
CA ASP A 92 -10.50 16.70 -7.32
C ASP A 92 -9.59 15.46 -7.28
N PHE A 93 -9.36 14.86 -8.44
CA PHE A 93 -8.48 13.71 -8.56
C PHE A 93 -7.49 13.89 -9.71
N ASN A 94 -6.24 13.62 -9.45
CA ASN A 94 -5.15 13.71 -10.42
C ASN A 94 -4.69 12.29 -10.78
N PRO A 95 -5.02 11.79 -11.99
CA PRO A 95 -4.49 10.54 -12.50
C PRO A 95 -2.97 10.59 -12.63
N VAL A 96 -2.33 9.44 -12.49
CA VAL A 96 -0.87 9.34 -12.61
C VAL A 96 -0.41 9.67 -14.03
N PRO A 97 0.51 10.63 -14.22
CA PRO A 97 1.03 11.03 -15.52
C PRO A 97 2.03 10.00 -16.09
N GLU A 98 2.56 10.27 -17.30
CA GLU A 98 3.48 9.37 -18.00
C GLU A 98 4.83 9.20 -17.29
N ASN A 99 5.43 10.27 -16.76
CA ASN A 99 6.69 10.24 -15.99
C ASN A 99 6.38 10.65 -14.54
N PRO A 100 5.84 9.72 -13.74
CA PRO A 100 5.33 10.08 -12.43
C PRO A 100 6.41 10.17 -11.37
N LYS A 101 6.06 10.93 -10.32
CA LYS A 101 6.83 11.00 -9.09
C LYS A 101 6.04 10.37 -7.95
N CYS A 102 6.68 9.55 -7.15
CA CYS A 102 6.06 9.07 -5.94
C CYS A 102 6.93 9.32 -4.70
N TYR A 103 6.29 9.26 -3.56
CA TYR A 103 6.98 9.22 -2.29
C TYR A 103 6.67 7.90 -1.59
N HIS A 104 7.70 7.28 -1.03
CA HIS A 104 7.61 6.01 -0.33
C HIS A 104 7.84 6.22 1.17
N ILE A 105 6.91 5.71 1.96
CA ILE A 105 6.93 5.69 3.42
C ILE A 105 6.79 4.22 3.85
N ALA A 106 7.73 3.73 4.62
CA ALA A 106 7.65 2.48 5.37
C ALA A 106 8.03 2.75 6.83
N ASP A 107 7.79 1.79 7.70
CA ASP A 107 8.28 1.82 9.07
C ASP A 107 7.91 3.10 9.83
N ALA A 108 6.68 3.58 9.65
CA ALA A 108 6.20 4.79 10.32
C ALA A 108 6.01 4.62 11.83
N HIS A 109 5.71 3.39 12.29
CA HIS A 109 5.55 3.02 13.70
C HIS A 109 4.77 4.06 14.52
N ASN A 110 3.58 4.43 14.02
CA ASN A 110 2.72 5.48 14.58
C ASN A 110 3.23 6.94 14.44
N ASP A 111 4.39 7.18 13.85
CA ASP A 111 4.89 8.55 13.67
C ASP A 111 4.42 9.20 12.35
N ALA A 112 3.13 9.48 12.27
CA ALA A 112 2.58 10.20 11.12
C ALA A 112 3.15 11.62 10.97
N THR A 113 3.65 12.23 12.02
CA THR A 113 4.12 13.63 11.98
C THR A 113 5.39 13.76 11.18
N ARG A 114 6.41 12.95 11.48
CA ARG A 114 7.68 12.99 10.77
C ARG A 114 7.59 12.43 9.36
N THR A 115 6.84 11.33 9.18
CA THR A 115 6.64 10.74 7.85
C THR A 115 5.95 11.70 6.89
N VAL A 116 4.91 12.41 7.34
CA VAL A 116 4.25 13.47 6.56
C VAL A 116 5.17 14.66 6.30
N ALA A 117 5.98 15.05 7.30
CA ALA A 117 6.93 16.16 7.13
C ALA A 117 7.97 15.83 6.05
N ALA A 118 8.52 14.61 6.03
CA ALA A 118 9.47 14.15 5.02
C ALA A 118 8.87 14.15 3.61
N ALA A 119 7.66 13.63 3.45
CA ALA A 119 6.95 13.63 2.16
C ALA A 119 6.66 15.06 1.66
N LYS A 120 6.18 15.94 2.54
CA LYS A 120 5.91 17.35 2.20
C LYS A 120 7.17 18.15 1.89
N ALA A 121 8.28 17.84 2.55
CA ALA A 121 9.56 18.47 2.29
C ALA A 121 10.11 18.16 0.90
N TYR A 122 9.83 16.95 0.38
CA TYR A 122 10.15 16.61 -1.01
C TYR A 122 9.35 17.44 -2.02
N GLY A 123 8.07 17.66 -1.76
CA GLY A 123 7.20 18.47 -2.60
C GLY A 123 6.10 17.67 -3.32
N ASN A 124 5.83 18.05 -4.59
CA ASN A 124 4.72 17.47 -5.34
C ASN A 124 5.03 16.03 -5.78
N ILE A 125 4.06 15.16 -5.57
CA ILE A 125 4.06 13.76 -5.99
C ILE A 125 2.76 13.43 -6.71
N ASP A 126 2.80 12.39 -7.55
CA ASP A 126 1.66 11.93 -8.33
C ASP A 126 0.98 10.70 -7.70
N PHE A 127 1.70 9.96 -6.85
CA PHE A 127 1.15 8.91 -6.01
C PHE A 127 2.01 8.66 -4.77
N LEU A 128 1.40 8.03 -3.76
CA LEU A 128 2.06 7.67 -2.50
C LEU A 128 2.23 6.14 -2.43
N ILE A 129 3.37 5.66 -1.92
CA ILE A 129 3.56 4.27 -1.52
C ILE A 129 3.64 4.20 -0.01
N LEU A 130 2.74 3.46 0.64
CA LEU A 130 2.83 3.06 2.04
C LEU A 130 3.23 1.59 2.07
N ASN A 131 4.41 1.29 2.60
CA ASN A 131 5.04 -0.01 2.48
C ASN A 131 5.29 -0.67 3.83
N GLY A 132 4.21 -0.92 4.57
CA GLY A 132 4.23 -1.69 5.80
C GLY A 132 4.75 -0.97 7.04
N ASP A 133 4.44 -1.56 8.20
CA ASP A 133 4.80 -1.06 9.52
C ASP A 133 4.37 0.39 9.75
N ILE A 134 3.17 0.72 9.23
CA ILE A 134 2.62 2.07 9.37
C ILE A 134 2.10 2.29 10.79
N PRO A 135 1.23 1.45 11.40
CA PRO A 135 1.07 1.41 12.85
C PRO A 135 2.26 0.70 13.52
N GLU A 136 2.52 1.00 14.77
CA GLU A 136 3.49 0.25 15.60
C GLU A 136 3.05 -1.20 15.80
N ASP A 137 1.74 -1.39 15.94
CA ASP A 137 1.08 -2.68 16.07
C ASP A 137 -0.43 -2.54 15.81
N SER A 138 -1.11 -3.66 15.68
CA SER A 138 -2.56 -3.78 15.54
C SER A 138 -3.28 -4.10 16.86
N SER A 139 -2.76 -3.68 18.01
CA SER A 139 -3.40 -3.93 19.32
C SER A 139 -4.65 -3.11 19.54
N ARG A 140 -4.84 -2.02 18.79
CA ARG A 140 -6.00 -1.13 18.89
C ARG A 140 -6.43 -0.65 17.52
N VAL A 141 -7.73 -0.67 17.26
CA VAL A 141 -8.29 -0.05 16.03
C VAL A 141 -7.84 1.42 15.85
N ALA A 142 -7.54 2.11 16.95
CA ALA A 142 -7.04 3.48 16.89
C ALA A 142 -5.67 3.61 16.22
N ASN A 143 -4.83 2.57 16.25
CA ASN A 143 -3.51 2.56 15.62
C ASN A 143 -3.63 2.64 14.08
N PHE A 144 -4.68 2.06 13.50
CA PHE A 144 -4.96 2.17 12.06
C PHE A 144 -5.22 3.61 11.60
N ASN A 145 -5.51 4.54 12.52
CA ASN A 145 -5.65 5.96 12.14
C ASN A 145 -4.35 6.56 11.59
N THR A 146 -3.20 5.98 11.92
CA THR A 146 -1.90 6.44 11.41
C THR A 146 -1.88 6.32 9.88
N ILE A 147 -2.38 5.22 9.32
CA ILE A 147 -2.52 5.03 7.87
C ILE A 147 -3.32 6.19 7.26
N PHE A 148 -4.54 6.41 7.77
CA PHE A 148 -5.44 7.42 7.21
C PHE A 148 -4.96 8.85 7.45
N LYS A 149 -4.24 9.10 8.55
CA LYS A 149 -3.65 10.40 8.81
C LYS A 149 -2.56 10.71 7.79
N ILE A 150 -1.66 9.76 7.52
CA ILE A 150 -0.62 9.95 6.50
C ILE A 150 -1.26 10.12 5.12
N CYS A 151 -2.19 9.23 4.73
CA CYS A 151 -2.92 9.37 3.47
C CYS A 151 -3.57 10.75 3.35
N SER A 152 -4.34 11.17 4.35
CA SER A 152 -5.05 12.46 4.35
C SER A 152 -4.10 13.65 4.23
N ASP A 153 -3.02 13.65 5.02
CA ASP A 153 -2.12 14.80 5.10
C ASP A 153 -1.17 14.93 3.90
N VAL A 154 -0.89 13.80 3.21
CA VAL A 154 -0.03 13.78 2.03
C VAL A 154 -0.83 13.87 0.74
N THR A 155 -1.91 13.11 0.60
CA THR A 155 -2.65 13.02 -0.67
C THR A 155 -3.93 13.85 -0.73
N ASN A 156 -4.48 14.20 0.43
CA ASN A 156 -5.77 14.89 0.56
C ASN A 156 -6.94 14.22 -0.21
N GLY A 157 -6.82 12.95 -0.60
CA GLY A 157 -7.77 12.26 -1.45
C GLY A 157 -7.65 12.56 -2.94
N ASN A 158 -6.62 13.30 -3.36
CA ASN A 158 -6.50 13.84 -4.72
C ASN A 158 -5.56 13.03 -5.62
N ILE A 159 -4.78 12.11 -5.07
CA ILE A 159 -3.85 11.24 -5.81
C ILE A 159 -3.93 9.81 -5.29
N PRO A 160 -3.59 8.79 -6.11
CA PRO A 160 -3.67 7.40 -5.70
C PRO A 160 -2.56 7.00 -4.73
N ILE A 161 -2.80 5.87 -4.07
CA ILE A 161 -1.92 5.28 -3.06
C ILE A 161 -1.71 3.80 -3.40
N VAL A 162 -0.49 3.31 -3.26
CA VAL A 162 -0.13 1.89 -3.22
C VAL A 162 0.15 1.50 -1.77
N PHE A 163 -0.31 0.35 -1.34
CA PHE A 163 -0.12 -0.12 0.03
C PHE A 163 0.35 -1.57 0.05
N ALA A 164 1.46 -1.86 0.71
CA ALA A 164 1.87 -3.20 1.08
C ALA A 164 1.88 -3.34 2.61
N ARG A 165 1.48 -4.50 3.12
CA ARG A 165 1.43 -4.78 4.55
C ARG A 165 2.83 -5.14 5.08
N GLY A 166 3.17 -4.70 6.30
CA GLY A 166 4.35 -5.08 7.03
C GLY A 166 4.07 -6.11 8.13
N ASN A 167 5.13 -6.57 8.79
CA ASN A 167 5.01 -7.57 9.84
C ASN A 167 4.41 -7.01 11.15
N HIS A 168 4.66 -5.74 11.51
CA HIS A 168 4.01 -5.10 12.65
C HIS A 168 2.49 -4.93 12.47
N ASP A 169 2.02 -4.84 11.25
CA ASP A 169 0.60 -4.76 10.92
C ASP A 169 -0.17 -6.04 11.31
N LEU A 170 0.54 -7.16 11.51
CA LEU A 170 0.00 -8.46 11.94
C LEU A 170 -0.03 -8.66 13.46
N ARG A 171 0.62 -7.78 14.24
CA ARG A 171 0.84 -7.96 15.67
C ARG A 171 -0.24 -7.24 16.48
N GLY A 172 -0.98 -7.99 17.30
CA GLY A 172 -1.91 -7.40 18.25
C GLY A 172 -3.34 -7.92 18.16
N THR A 173 -4.14 -7.58 19.16
CA THR A 173 -5.49 -8.12 19.37
C THR A 173 -6.55 -7.68 18.36
N CYS A 174 -6.24 -6.75 17.48
CA CYS A 174 -7.10 -6.28 16.40
C CYS A 174 -6.52 -6.60 15.00
N ALA A 175 -5.49 -7.46 14.92
CA ALA A 175 -4.83 -7.79 13.65
C ALA A 175 -5.80 -8.36 12.60
N GLU A 176 -6.78 -9.19 13.02
CA GLU A 176 -7.79 -9.75 12.12
C GLU A 176 -8.72 -8.69 11.52
N LEU A 177 -8.77 -7.50 12.12
CA LEU A 177 -9.56 -6.39 11.60
C LEU A 177 -8.80 -5.55 10.58
N PHE A 178 -7.48 -5.74 10.44
CA PHE A 178 -6.61 -4.91 9.58
C PHE A 178 -7.14 -4.83 8.15
N ALA A 179 -7.61 -5.95 7.60
CA ALA A 179 -8.18 -6.02 6.26
C ALA A 179 -9.41 -5.11 6.01
N GLN A 180 -10.02 -4.55 7.08
CA GLN A 180 -11.10 -3.55 6.94
C GLN A 180 -10.56 -2.13 6.79
N TYR A 181 -9.26 -1.93 7.04
CA TYR A 181 -8.58 -0.64 7.07
C TYR A 181 -7.48 -0.51 6.01
N ALA A 182 -7.26 -1.55 5.22
CA ALA A 182 -6.27 -1.60 4.15
C ALA A 182 -6.89 -2.12 2.85
N PRO A 183 -6.29 -1.83 1.69
CA PRO A 183 -6.72 -2.40 0.43
C PRO A 183 -6.51 -3.93 0.41
N ARG A 184 -7.32 -4.62 -0.38
CA ARG A 184 -7.27 -6.08 -0.51
C ARG A 184 -7.89 -6.54 -1.81
N GLU A 185 -7.39 -7.63 -2.35
CA GLU A 185 -7.98 -8.31 -3.49
C GLU A 185 -8.46 -9.71 -3.09
N ASN A 186 -9.75 -10.00 -3.27
CA ASN A 186 -10.34 -11.29 -2.88
C ASN A 186 -10.04 -11.71 -1.43
N GLY A 187 -9.89 -10.73 -0.53
CA GLY A 187 -9.56 -10.95 0.87
C GLY A 187 -8.06 -11.02 1.18
N ASN A 188 -7.20 -11.04 0.16
CA ASN A 188 -5.74 -11.08 0.31
C ASN A 188 -5.14 -9.67 0.40
N THR A 189 -4.01 -9.55 1.09
CA THR A 189 -3.22 -8.33 1.23
C THR A 189 -2.10 -8.22 0.21
N TYR A 190 -1.91 -9.25 -0.61
CA TYR A 190 -1.09 -9.24 -1.82
C TYR A 190 -2.00 -9.11 -3.05
N TYR A 191 -1.61 -8.28 -3.99
CA TYR A 191 -2.40 -7.97 -5.19
C TYR A 191 -1.57 -7.24 -6.24
N SER A 192 -2.00 -7.30 -7.52
CA SER A 192 -1.47 -6.43 -8.57
C SER A 192 -2.16 -5.07 -8.56
N PHE A 193 -1.54 -4.07 -9.17
CA PHE A 193 -2.12 -2.75 -9.34
C PHE A 193 -1.69 -2.11 -10.66
N ARG A 194 -2.52 -1.15 -11.11
CA ARG A 194 -2.25 -0.33 -12.28
C ARG A 194 -2.26 1.14 -11.88
N LEU A 195 -1.31 1.93 -12.39
CA LEU A 195 -1.25 3.38 -12.23
C LEU A 195 -0.69 4.01 -13.51
N GLY A 196 -1.56 4.48 -14.41
CA GLY A 196 -1.15 4.93 -15.73
C GLY A 196 -0.42 3.81 -16.47
N LYS A 197 0.83 4.04 -16.88
CA LYS A 197 1.68 3.06 -17.57
C LYS A 197 2.46 2.12 -16.62
N ILE A 198 2.24 2.24 -15.33
CA ILE A 198 2.87 1.38 -14.32
C ILE A 198 1.96 0.17 -14.06
N TRP A 199 2.54 -1.01 -14.13
CA TRP A 199 2.04 -2.21 -13.48
C TRP A 199 2.90 -2.52 -12.27
N GLY A 200 2.29 -2.95 -11.19
CA GLY A 200 3.03 -3.40 -10.03
C GLY A 200 2.34 -4.52 -9.28
N VAL A 201 3.10 -5.20 -8.42
CA VAL A 201 2.61 -6.18 -7.48
C VAL A 201 3.03 -5.82 -6.07
N CYS A 202 2.06 -5.78 -5.17
CA CYS A 202 2.29 -5.75 -3.74
C CYS A 202 2.41 -7.19 -3.24
N LEU A 203 3.54 -7.53 -2.61
CA LEU A 203 3.76 -8.81 -1.95
C LEU A 203 3.73 -8.62 -0.43
N ASP A 204 3.39 -9.70 0.28
CA ASP A 204 3.21 -9.69 1.72
C ASP A 204 3.94 -10.87 2.37
N CYS A 205 5.13 -10.62 2.88
CA CYS A 205 5.96 -11.65 3.51
C CYS A 205 5.41 -12.16 4.86
N GLY A 206 4.36 -11.56 5.42
CA GLY A 206 3.90 -11.90 6.76
C GLY A 206 4.91 -11.52 7.85
N GLU A 207 5.08 -12.39 8.86
CA GLU A 207 6.01 -12.18 9.97
C GLU A 207 7.45 -12.53 9.61
N ASP A 208 8.39 -11.96 10.37
CA ASP A 208 9.84 -12.00 10.16
C ASP A 208 10.55 -13.21 10.80
N LYS A 209 9.82 -14.10 11.45
CA LYS A 209 10.35 -15.34 12.06
C LYS A 209 9.47 -16.53 11.67
N ASN A 210 9.96 -17.75 11.89
CA ASN A 210 9.18 -18.96 11.65
C ASN A 210 7.91 -19.01 12.52
N ASP A 211 6.82 -19.59 12.01
CA ASP A 211 5.51 -19.69 12.69
C ASP A 211 5.56 -20.32 14.07
N ASN A 212 6.54 -21.22 14.30
CA ASN A 212 6.75 -21.87 15.59
C ASN A 212 7.59 -21.05 16.57
N HIS A 213 8.00 -19.83 16.20
CA HIS A 213 8.74 -18.99 17.11
C HIS A 213 7.90 -18.64 18.35
N LYS A 214 8.51 -18.75 19.53
CA LYS A 214 7.84 -18.59 20.83
C LYS A 214 7.12 -17.24 21.01
N GLU A 215 7.59 -16.21 20.31
CA GLU A 215 7.03 -14.86 20.34
C GLU A 215 5.62 -14.81 19.79
N TYR A 216 5.28 -15.65 18.81
CA TYR A 216 3.98 -15.67 18.17
C TYR A 216 2.91 -16.47 18.90
N GLY A 217 3.30 -17.35 19.84
CA GLY A 217 2.35 -18.11 20.65
C GLY A 217 1.35 -18.93 19.83
N HIS A 218 1.76 -19.45 18.65
CA HIS A 218 0.95 -20.20 17.69
C HIS A 218 -0.22 -19.40 17.07
N THR A 219 -0.09 -18.06 16.96
CA THR A 219 -1.15 -17.20 16.43
C THR A 219 -1.02 -16.91 14.93
N VAL A 220 0.13 -17.23 14.31
CA VAL A 220 0.38 -16.97 12.88
C VAL A 220 0.47 -18.25 12.06
N ALA A 221 0.20 -18.15 10.78
CA ALA A 221 0.30 -19.22 9.77
C ALA A 221 0.93 -18.64 8.48
N CYS A 222 2.08 -17.97 8.65
CA CYS A 222 2.73 -17.24 7.57
C CYS A 222 3.30 -18.16 6.48
N HIS A 223 3.78 -19.35 6.84
CA HIS A 223 4.23 -20.32 5.86
C HIS A 223 3.13 -20.67 4.85
N GLN A 224 1.96 -21.11 5.33
CA GLN A 224 0.83 -21.41 4.46
C GLN A 224 0.30 -20.20 3.68
N PHE A 225 0.42 -19.01 4.26
CA PHE A 225 0.06 -17.78 3.60
C PHE A 225 0.99 -17.50 2.40
N ARG A 226 2.30 -17.67 2.56
CA ARG A 226 3.31 -17.52 1.49
C ARG A 226 3.14 -18.59 0.39
N GLU A 227 2.76 -19.83 0.74
CA GLU A 227 2.40 -20.85 -0.27
C GLU A 227 1.25 -20.38 -1.18
N LYS A 228 0.18 -19.79 -0.59
CA LYS A 228 -0.93 -19.23 -1.37
C LYS A 228 -0.50 -18.04 -2.23
N GLU A 229 0.39 -17.23 -1.72
CA GLU A 229 0.93 -16.11 -2.46
C GLU A 229 1.84 -16.56 -3.60
N THR A 230 2.59 -17.65 -3.43
CA THR A 230 3.32 -18.30 -4.53
C THR A 230 2.37 -18.70 -5.66
N GLU A 231 1.23 -19.29 -5.33
CA GLU A 231 0.21 -19.65 -6.33
C GLU A 231 -0.43 -18.39 -6.98
N TYR A 232 -0.53 -17.30 -6.24
CA TYR A 232 -0.97 -16.02 -6.80
C TYR A 232 0.04 -15.47 -7.83
N ILE A 233 1.34 -15.49 -7.53
CA ILE A 233 2.40 -15.09 -8.48
C ILE A 233 2.32 -15.94 -9.76
N LYS A 234 2.13 -17.25 -9.61
CA LYS A 234 1.94 -18.17 -10.77
C LYS A 234 0.71 -17.81 -11.61
N LYS A 235 -0.40 -17.41 -10.97
CA LYS A 235 -1.59 -16.93 -11.71
C LYS A 235 -1.33 -15.65 -12.49
N LEU A 236 -0.61 -14.70 -11.91
CA LEU A 236 -0.22 -13.48 -12.63
C LEU A 236 0.63 -13.82 -13.87
N ILE A 237 1.50 -14.83 -13.78
CA ILE A 237 2.32 -15.29 -14.91
C ILE A 237 1.45 -15.94 -16.00
N ILE A 238 0.44 -16.71 -15.63
CA ILE A 238 -0.51 -17.31 -16.58
C ILE A 238 -1.33 -16.22 -17.29
N ASP A 239 -1.70 -15.16 -16.60
CA ASP A 239 -2.50 -14.05 -17.12
C ASP A 239 -1.65 -12.84 -17.54
N ALA A 240 -0.40 -13.06 -17.92
CA ALA A 240 0.60 -12.04 -18.19
C ALA A 240 0.12 -10.95 -19.16
N ASP A 241 -0.61 -11.33 -20.22
CA ASP A 241 -1.09 -10.41 -21.26
C ASP A 241 -2.16 -9.41 -20.74
N ASN A 242 -2.92 -9.78 -19.70
CA ASN A 242 -3.84 -8.87 -19.04
C ASN A 242 -3.18 -8.12 -17.87
N GLU A 243 -2.03 -8.59 -17.42
CA GLU A 243 -1.24 -8.07 -16.31
C GLU A 243 -0.01 -7.30 -16.84
N TYR A 244 1.16 -7.76 -16.55
CA TYR A 244 2.42 -7.05 -16.75
C TYR A 244 2.93 -6.99 -18.18
N ASN A 245 2.37 -7.74 -19.13
CA ASN A 245 2.66 -7.68 -20.56
C ASN A 245 1.58 -6.97 -21.37
N ALA A 246 0.59 -6.35 -20.73
CA ALA A 246 -0.40 -5.55 -21.45
C ALA A 246 0.27 -4.38 -22.21
N ASP A 247 -0.27 -4.05 -23.38
CA ASP A 247 0.34 -3.07 -24.31
C ASP A 247 0.56 -1.67 -23.71
N ASP A 248 -0.19 -1.32 -22.67
CA ASP A 248 -0.11 -0.04 -21.99
C ASP A 248 0.88 -0.04 -20.79
N VAL A 249 1.60 -1.15 -20.54
CA VAL A 249 2.60 -1.25 -19.45
C VAL A 249 3.98 -0.90 -19.97
N GLU A 250 4.59 0.11 -19.38
CA GLU A 250 5.97 0.53 -19.68
C GLU A 250 6.91 0.31 -18.47
N LEU A 251 6.38 0.34 -17.26
CA LEU A 251 7.14 0.15 -16.02
C LEU A 251 6.52 -0.96 -15.17
N LYS A 252 7.36 -1.85 -14.66
CA LYS A 252 6.96 -2.93 -13.75
C LYS A 252 7.66 -2.78 -12.41
N MET A 253 6.91 -2.81 -11.30
CA MET A 253 7.49 -2.69 -9.97
C MET A 253 7.00 -3.76 -9.00
N VAL A 254 7.85 -4.10 -8.03
CA VAL A 254 7.48 -4.90 -6.87
C VAL A 254 7.52 -4.00 -5.65
N VAL A 255 6.44 -3.99 -4.88
CA VAL A 255 6.38 -3.32 -3.57
C VAL A 255 6.18 -4.39 -2.52
N VAL A 256 7.13 -4.50 -1.62
CA VAL A 256 7.13 -5.51 -0.57
C VAL A 256 7.82 -4.95 0.68
N HIS A 257 7.25 -5.18 1.85
CA HIS A 257 7.84 -4.60 3.05
C HIS A 257 9.21 -5.19 3.37
N MET A 258 9.32 -6.51 3.45
CA MET A 258 10.57 -7.19 3.77
C MET A 258 11.42 -7.41 2.52
N PRO A 259 12.75 -7.15 2.55
CA PRO A 259 13.66 -7.42 1.44
C PRO A 259 13.93 -8.94 1.30
N PHE A 260 12.93 -9.70 0.86
CA PHE A 260 12.91 -11.17 0.87
C PHE A 260 14.03 -11.84 0.07
N THR A 261 14.75 -11.11 -0.78
CA THR A 261 15.91 -11.64 -1.52
C THR A 261 17.22 -11.56 -0.73
N HIS A 262 17.20 -10.91 0.42
CA HIS A 262 18.31 -10.88 1.37
C HIS A 262 18.18 -11.99 2.40
N LYS A 263 19.30 -12.65 2.73
CA LYS A 263 19.37 -13.62 3.82
C LYS A 263 19.77 -12.92 5.10
N ASP A 264 18.86 -12.86 6.02
CA ASP A 264 19.13 -12.30 7.34
C ASP A 264 19.77 -13.33 8.28
N VAL A 265 20.14 -12.91 9.49
CA VAL A 265 20.71 -13.79 10.51
C VAL A 265 19.60 -14.44 11.34
N PRO A 266 19.83 -15.65 11.91
CA PRO A 266 18.87 -16.27 12.82
C PRO A 266 18.42 -15.34 13.96
N PRO A 267 17.13 -15.30 14.30
CA PRO A 267 16.01 -16.16 13.84
C PRO A 267 15.25 -15.63 12.61
N PHE A 268 15.80 -14.67 11.86
CA PHE A 268 15.15 -13.99 10.74
C PHE A 268 15.50 -14.63 9.37
N ASP A 269 16.32 -15.67 9.34
CA ASP A 269 16.72 -16.44 8.15
C ASP A 269 15.65 -17.46 7.76
N ILE A 270 14.47 -16.96 7.40
CA ILE A 270 13.27 -17.77 7.14
C ILE A 270 13.02 -18.00 5.66
N GLU A 271 12.25 -19.06 5.35
CA GLU A 271 11.59 -19.29 4.05
C GLU A 271 12.50 -19.23 2.81
N GLU A 272 13.77 -19.64 2.96
CA GLU A 272 14.76 -19.55 1.88
C GLU A 272 14.26 -20.15 0.56
N ASP A 273 13.61 -21.33 0.60
CA ASP A 273 13.12 -22.02 -0.61
C ASP A 273 11.99 -21.22 -1.27
N THR A 274 11.02 -20.73 -0.49
CA THR A 274 9.89 -19.94 -0.97
C THR A 274 10.37 -18.62 -1.59
N TYR A 275 11.28 -17.93 -0.92
CA TYR A 275 11.81 -16.65 -1.38
C TYR A 275 12.70 -16.78 -2.62
N ARG A 276 13.45 -17.88 -2.74
CA ARG A 276 14.15 -18.23 -3.98
C ARG A 276 13.19 -18.51 -5.14
N GLU A 277 12.07 -19.20 -4.85
CA GLU A 277 11.04 -19.45 -5.87
C GLU A 277 10.40 -18.12 -6.31
N TRP A 278 10.03 -17.23 -5.41
CA TRP A 278 9.49 -15.91 -5.76
C TRP A 278 10.49 -15.09 -6.59
N ALA A 279 11.74 -15.02 -6.14
CA ALA A 279 12.79 -14.32 -6.86
C ALA A 279 12.96 -14.88 -8.29
N LYS A 280 12.96 -16.21 -8.44
CA LYS A 280 13.04 -16.89 -9.75
C LYS A 280 11.83 -16.59 -10.63
N LEU A 281 10.61 -16.71 -10.11
CA LEU A 281 9.39 -16.42 -10.86
C LEU A 281 9.35 -14.97 -11.35
N LEU A 282 9.69 -14.03 -10.47
CA LEU A 282 9.76 -12.62 -10.83
C LEU A 282 10.86 -12.32 -11.86
N ASN A 283 12.04 -12.93 -11.70
CA ASN A 283 13.16 -12.74 -12.62
C ASN A 283 12.91 -13.34 -14.01
N ASP A 284 12.37 -14.54 -14.06
CA ASP A 284 12.23 -15.28 -15.33
C ASP A 284 11.05 -14.76 -16.17
N TYR A 285 9.95 -14.37 -15.52
CA TYR A 285 8.68 -14.05 -16.19
C TYR A 285 8.30 -12.58 -16.10
N VAL A 286 8.21 -12.01 -14.91
CA VAL A 286 7.72 -10.63 -14.71
C VAL A 286 8.76 -9.61 -15.17
N LYS A 287 10.02 -9.80 -14.78
CA LYS A 287 11.15 -8.91 -15.07
C LYS A 287 10.86 -7.47 -14.63
N PRO A 288 10.68 -7.24 -13.34
CA PRO A 288 10.41 -5.91 -12.82
C PRO A 288 11.61 -4.99 -13.02
N ASN A 289 11.34 -3.70 -13.18
CA ASN A 289 12.36 -2.66 -13.29
C ASN A 289 12.95 -2.29 -11.91
N ILE A 290 12.12 -2.33 -10.88
CA ILE A 290 12.49 -1.93 -9.53
C ILE A 290 11.72 -2.73 -8.46
N MET A 291 12.38 -2.99 -7.34
CA MET A 291 11.77 -3.52 -6.12
C MET A 291 11.94 -2.52 -4.99
N ILE A 292 10.85 -2.17 -4.29
CA ILE A 292 10.82 -1.17 -3.22
C ILE A 292 10.48 -1.84 -1.90
N CYS A 293 11.36 -1.69 -0.90
CA CYS A 293 11.29 -2.34 0.41
C CYS A 293 11.39 -1.33 1.57
N GLY A 294 11.02 -1.79 2.75
CA GLY A 294 11.21 -1.14 4.06
C GLY A 294 11.93 -2.07 5.04
N HIS A 295 11.39 -2.22 6.26
CA HIS A 295 11.70 -3.23 7.28
C HIS A 295 13.07 -3.09 7.97
N THR A 296 14.14 -2.86 7.25
CA THR A 296 15.49 -2.90 7.81
C THR A 296 15.89 -1.63 8.59
N HIS A 297 15.07 -0.59 8.50
CA HIS A 297 15.34 0.73 9.09
C HIS A 297 16.67 1.35 8.63
N LYS A 298 17.15 0.99 7.43
CA LYS A 298 18.37 1.52 6.82
C LYS A 298 18.15 1.74 5.34
N ILE A 299 18.26 3.00 4.91
CA ILE A 299 18.15 3.31 3.48
C ILE A 299 19.31 2.66 2.70
N GLY A 300 19.00 2.17 1.51
CA GLY A 300 20.00 1.59 0.62
C GLY A 300 19.46 1.34 -0.78
N ILE A 301 20.39 1.32 -1.74
CA ILE A 301 20.14 0.91 -3.12
C ILE A 301 21.05 -0.29 -3.38
N TYR A 302 20.44 -1.40 -3.72
CA TYR A 302 21.11 -2.69 -3.87
C TYR A 302 20.90 -3.20 -5.30
N PRO A 303 21.90 -3.04 -6.18
CA PRO A 303 21.84 -3.56 -7.53
C PRO A 303 21.73 -5.09 -7.54
N LYS A 304 21.10 -5.64 -8.57
CA LYS A 304 21.04 -7.08 -8.81
C LYS A 304 22.46 -7.66 -8.84
N GLY A 305 22.67 -8.78 -8.11
CA GLY A 305 23.96 -9.47 -8.03
C GLY A 305 24.97 -8.84 -7.08
N CYS A 306 24.58 -7.84 -6.25
CA CYS A 306 25.45 -7.33 -5.19
C CYS A 306 25.50 -8.28 -3.99
N ASP A 307 26.38 -8.00 -3.01
CA ASP A 307 26.54 -8.85 -1.81
C ASP A 307 25.28 -8.99 -0.95
N TYR A 308 24.32 -8.11 -1.13
CA TYR A 308 23.02 -8.16 -0.45
C TYR A 308 22.03 -9.10 -1.15
N ASP A 309 22.27 -9.48 -2.41
CA ASP A 309 21.48 -10.41 -3.20
C ASP A 309 21.87 -11.86 -2.90
N ASN A 310 21.14 -12.51 -2.00
CA ASN A 310 21.43 -13.90 -1.60
C ASN A 310 20.54 -14.93 -2.30
N TYR A 311 19.37 -14.49 -2.83
CA TYR A 311 18.35 -15.42 -3.37
C TYR A 311 18.01 -15.21 -4.84
N GLY A 312 18.76 -14.37 -5.55
CA GLY A 312 18.56 -14.12 -6.99
C GLY A 312 17.58 -12.97 -7.24
N GLN A 313 17.88 -11.81 -6.70
CA GLN A 313 17.12 -10.57 -6.83
C GLN A 313 16.72 -10.28 -8.29
N PRO A 314 15.43 -10.01 -8.60
CA PRO A 314 14.98 -9.88 -9.99
C PRO A 314 15.44 -8.57 -10.64
N CYS A 315 15.64 -7.51 -9.88
CA CYS A 315 16.03 -6.17 -10.34
C CYS A 315 16.76 -5.42 -9.21
N THR A 316 17.12 -4.15 -9.44
CA THR A 316 17.62 -3.29 -8.37
C THR A 316 16.56 -3.12 -7.28
N MET A 317 16.97 -3.32 -6.03
CA MET A 317 16.14 -3.13 -4.84
C MET A 317 16.49 -1.83 -4.13
N VAL A 318 15.46 -1.11 -3.67
CA VAL A 318 15.60 0.08 -2.85
C VAL A 318 14.94 -0.15 -1.51
N VAL A 319 15.71 -0.09 -0.43
CA VAL A 319 15.17 0.03 0.93
C VAL A 319 14.99 1.51 1.21
N GLY A 320 13.74 1.94 1.30
CA GLY A 320 13.38 3.34 1.14
C GLY A 320 13.12 4.10 2.44
N ALA A 321 13.23 3.46 3.61
CA ALA A 321 12.94 4.12 4.88
C ALA A 321 14.01 3.88 5.94
N GLU A 322 14.30 4.89 6.73
CA GLU A 322 15.18 4.80 7.90
C GLU A 322 14.61 5.58 9.08
N ILE A 323 14.62 4.94 10.25
CA ILE A 323 14.23 5.54 11.51
C ILE A 323 15.42 5.49 12.45
N LYS A 324 15.81 6.62 13.02
CA LYS A 324 16.80 6.65 14.13
C LYS A 324 16.15 7.06 15.43
N LYS A 325 15.91 6.07 16.31
CA LYS A 325 15.53 6.23 17.73
C LYS A 325 14.78 7.53 18.02
N LEU A 326 13.54 7.64 17.59
CA LEU A 326 12.57 8.72 17.91
C LEU A 326 12.93 10.14 17.44
N ASN A 327 14.08 10.37 16.80
CA ASN A 327 14.52 11.75 16.53
C ASN A 327 14.53 12.16 15.07
N TYR A 328 14.31 11.23 14.13
CA TYR A 328 14.33 11.54 12.72
C TYR A 328 13.76 10.41 11.86
N PHE A 329 13.15 10.77 10.73
CA PHE A 329 12.62 9.89 9.72
C PHE A 329 13.21 10.24 8.35
N ILE A 330 13.62 9.23 7.59
CA ILE A 330 13.94 9.36 6.17
C ILE A 330 12.93 8.51 5.39
N GLY A 331 12.34 9.09 4.35
CA GLY A 331 11.62 8.40 3.30
C GLY A 331 12.34 8.53 1.96
N SER A 332 11.79 7.94 0.93
CA SER A 332 12.37 8.01 -0.42
C SER A 332 11.38 8.48 -1.46
N ALA A 333 11.84 9.35 -2.32
CA ALA A 333 11.11 9.79 -3.51
C ALA A 333 11.68 9.10 -4.75
N PHE A 334 10.79 8.80 -5.69
CA PHE A 334 11.13 8.19 -6.97
C PHE A 334 10.58 9.06 -8.09
N GLU A 335 11.44 9.44 -9.03
CA GLU A 335 11.08 10.12 -10.28
C GLU A 335 11.31 9.12 -11.41
N PHE A 336 10.21 8.58 -11.96
CA PHE A 336 10.27 7.54 -12.99
C PHE A 336 10.36 8.14 -14.38
N GLU A 337 11.28 7.62 -15.18
CA GLU A 337 11.38 7.83 -16.61
C GLU A 337 11.42 6.45 -17.29
N LYS A 338 11.32 6.41 -18.61
CA LYS A 338 11.24 5.17 -19.38
C LYS A 338 12.37 4.17 -19.08
N ASP A 339 13.62 4.66 -19.00
CA ASP A 339 14.81 3.80 -18.92
C ASP A 339 15.54 3.92 -17.58
N LYS A 340 15.04 4.77 -16.67
CA LYS A 340 15.71 5.05 -15.39
C LYS A 340 14.75 5.59 -14.34
N CYS A 341 15.20 5.52 -13.11
CA CYS A 341 14.54 6.16 -11.98
C CYS A 341 15.55 6.95 -11.15
N LYS A 342 15.23 8.19 -10.83
CA LYS A 342 15.99 8.93 -9.83
C LYS A 342 15.39 8.67 -8.45
N VAL A 343 16.19 8.14 -7.54
CA VAL A 343 15.83 7.90 -6.15
C VAL A 343 16.45 9.00 -5.28
N THR A 344 15.64 9.65 -4.45
CA THR A 344 16.10 10.70 -3.54
C THR A 344 15.61 10.39 -2.13
N PHE A 345 16.52 10.24 -1.19
CA PHE A 345 16.21 10.04 0.22
C PHE A 345 16.13 11.39 0.93
N THR A 346 14.99 11.67 1.56
CA THR A 346 14.74 12.97 2.23
C THR A 346 14.36 12.77 3.69
N SER A 347 14.92 13.62 4.56
CA SER A 347 14.58 13.62 5.98
C SER A 347 13.30 14.42 6.28
N ASP A 348 12.73 14.21 7.47
CA ASP A 348 11.63 15.01 8.02
C ASP A 348 11.99 16.48 8.26
N LYS A 349 13.26 16.85 8.15
CA LYS A 349 13.77 18.22 8.19
C LYS A 349 13.97 18.84 6.81
N GLY A 350 13.66 18.12 5.73
CA GLY A 350 13.84 18.57 4.35
C GLY A 350 15.26 18.44 3.82
N GLU A 351 16.13 17.69 4.49
CA GLU A 351 17.49 17.45 4.02
C GLU A 351 17.50 16.34 2.99
N ILE A 352 18.20 16.53 1.87
CA ILE A 352 18.51 15.45 0.92
C ILE A 352 19.71 14.69 1.50
N ILE A 353 19.48 13.44 1.90
CA ILE A 353 20.51 12.58 2.48
C ILE A 353 21.35 11.92 1.38
N LYS A 354 20.68 11.49 0.30
CA LYS A 354 21.30 10.81 -0.84
C LYS A 354 20.39 10.96 -2.05
N ALA A 355 20.97 11.03 -3.23
CA ALA A 355 20.24 10.91 -4.49
C ALA A 355 21.07 10.10 -5.48
N GLU A 356 20.44 9.13 -6.15
CA GLU A 356 21.06 8.28 -7.17
C GLU A 356 20.11 8.03 -8.33
N ILE A 357 20.68 7.73 -9.50
CA ILE A 357 19.95 7.31 -10.68
C ILE A 357 20.15 5.80 -10.82
N ILE A 358 19.04 5.07 -10.98
CA ILE A 358 18.99 3.64 -11.26
C ILE A 358 18.61 3.52 -12.75
N GLU A 359 19.41 2.82 -13.53
CA GLU A 359 19.09 2.41 -14.90
C GLU A 359 18.41 1.03 -14.85
N TYR A 360 17.43 0.80 -15.76
CA TYR A 360 16.61 -0.43 -15.80
C TYR A 360 17.18 -1.47 -16.78
#